data_6ce9ca434004843e50215fa2fca8d31a
#
_entry.id   6ce9ca434004843e50215fa2fca8d31a
#
_cell.length_a   1.000
_cell.length_b   1.000
_cell.length_c   1.000
_cell.angle_alpha   90.00
_cell.angle_beta   90.00
_cell.angle_gamma   90.00
#
_symmetry.space_group_name_H-M   'P 1'
#
loop_
_entity.id
_entity.type
_entity.pdbx_description
1 polymer ?
#
loop_
_entity_poly.entity_id
_entity_poly.type
_entity_poly.pdbx_seq_one_letter_code
_entity_poly.pdbx_strand_id
1 'polypeptide(L)'
;MRLCVPEYYEHFQCSASACQDNCCIGWEIDIDPESDRQYRQVGGAFGARLQASIRREGDTPCFRLAAERCVFLNEENLCEIILHLGEEALCQICRDHPRFTETFGTLRETGVGLCCPEAGRLLFSRPEPVRFCHRETPEEGIANECNQDRLRALLLARENLVGLVQNRDLPLTERMCRALEFAQGAQNALERGEWNAVAAPEPVCAEGAALSFGGAARQLWGWLEELSGLEAISPAWTELLEETKRVLVQPEPAIRALWGRFRRAVSDRWYE
;
A
#
# COMPACT_ATOMS: atom_id res chain seq x y z
N MET A 1 5.30 13.46 -21.37
CA MET A 1 4.86 12.21 -20.69
C MET A 1 3.52 12.47 -19.99
N ARG A 2 2.62 11.50 -19.96
CA ARG A 2 1.35 11.62 -19.24
C ARG A 2 1.52 11.16 -17.79
N LEU A 3 1.27 12.04 -16.84
CA LEU A 3 1.26 11.74 -15.42
C LEU A 3 -0.18 11.40 -14.96
N CYS A 4 -0.34 10.32 -14.20
CA CYS A 4 -1.57 9.91 -13.55
C CYS A 4 -1.38 9.89 -12.03
N VAL A 5 -2.22 10.63 -11.31
CA VAL A 5 -2.19 10.69 -9.85
C VAL A 5 -3.62 10.60 -9.28
N PRO A 6 -3.82 10.01 -8.10
CA PRO A 6 -5.10 10.16 -7.40
C PRO A 6 -5.30 11.65 -7.01
N GLU A 7 -6.55 12.12 -7.05
CA GLU A 7 -6.86 13.53 -6.83
C GLU A 7 -6.43 14.07 -5.45
N TYR A 8 -6.31 13.19 -4.44
CA TYR A 8 -5.84 13.58 -3.12
C TYR A 8 -4.31 13.69 -3.01
N TYR A 9 -3.56 13.28 -4.04
CA TYR A 9 -2.10 13.26 -4.02
C TYR A 9 -1.49 14.64 -3.72
N GLU A 10 -2.05 15.69 -4.30
CA GLU A 10 -1.55 17.06 -4.12
C GLU A 10 -1.87 17.64 -2.73
N HIS A 11 -2.76 17.02 -1.98
CA HIS A 11 -3.08 17.40 -0.60
C HIS A 11 -2.18 16.70 0.43
N PHE A 12 -1.30 15.82 -0.02
CA PHE A 12 -0.39 15.14 0.88
C PHE A 12 0.68 16.08 1.41
N GLN A 13 0.74 16.20 2.73
CA GLN A 13 1.79 16.89 3.46
C GLN A 13 2.26 16.03 4.61
N CYS A 14 3.58 15.88 4.75
CA CYS A 14 4.16 15.16 5.87
C CYS A 14 3.83 15.88 7.18
N SER A 15 3.33 15.16 8.18
CA SER A 15 3.05 15.69 9.53
C SER A 15 4.30 15.87 10.40
N ALA A 16 5.48 15.51 9.90
CA ALA A 16 6.78 15.68 10.55
C ALA A 16 6.79 15.21 12.01
N SER A 17 7.12 16.08 12.98
CA SER A 17 7.16 15.75 14.42
C SER A 17 5.81 15.32 15.01
N ALA A 18 4.71 15.66 14.38
CA ALA A 18 3.36 15.24 14.80
C ALA A 18 2.98 13.83 14.30
N CYS A 19 3.84 13.17 13.51
CA CYS A 19 3.59 11.84 13.01
C CYS A 19 3.59 10.81 14.16
N GLN A 20 2.53 10.00 14.23
CA GLN A 20 2.41 8.94 15.24
C GLN A 20 3.22 7.69 14.89
N ASP A 21 3.51 7.50 13.59
CA ASP A 21 4.27 6.37 13.09
C ASP A 21 5.34 6.92 12.13
N ASN A 22 6.59 6.86 12.54
CA ASN A 22 7.68 7.58 11.88
C ASN A 22 8.37 6.71 10.83
N CYS A 23 8.41 7.19 9.58
CA CYS A 23 9.07 6.51 8.46
C CYS A 23 10.59 6.37 8.57
N CYS A 24 11.24 6.91 9.61
CA CYS A 24 12.65 6.72 9.91
C CYS A 24 12.89 5.61 10.95
N ILE A 25 11.90 4.73 11.18
CA ILE A 25 11.93 3.66 12.18
C ILE A 25 11.52 2.34 11.54
N GLY A 26 12.20 1.24 11.92
CA GLY A 26 11.77 -0.12 11.61
C GLY A 26 12.23 -0.68 10.26
N TRP A 27 13.06 0.04 9.50
CA TRP A 27 13.59 -0.45 8.23
C TRP A 27 14.92 0.17 7.84
N GLU A 28 15.68 -0.54 7.01
CA GLU A 28 16.97 -0.09 6.52
C GLU A 28 16.78 0.97 5.42
N ILE A 29 17.50 2.08 5.53
CA ILE A 29 17.41 3.21 4.61
C ILE A 29 18.63 3.19 3.68
N ASP A 30 18.42 2.72 2.47
CA ASP A 30 19.42 2.68 1.42
C ASP A 30 19.76 4.09 0.91
N ILE A 31 21.03 4.27 0.57
CA ILE A 31 21.54 5.55 0.07
C ILE A 31 21.93 5.34 -1.39
N ASP A 32 21.28 6.07 -2.27
CA ASP A 32 21.59 6.05 -3.69
C ASP A 32 23.01 6.61 -3.98
N PRO A 33 23.63 6.21 -5.10
CA PRO A 33 25.02 6.59 -5.41
C PRO A 33 25.25 8.09 -5.53
N GLU A 34 24.24 8.88 -5.94
CA GLU A 34 24.34 10.33 -6.05
C GLU A 34 24.40 10.95 -4.66
N SER A 35 23.47 10.55 -3.77
CA SER A 35 23.43 11.01 -2.39
C SER A 35 24.68 10.61 -1.60
N ASP A 36 25.22 9.38 -1.81
CA ASP A 36 26.49 8.99 -1.16
C ASP A 36 27.66 9.88 -1.63
N ARG A 37 27.70 10.24 -2.90
CA ARG A 37 28.73 11.18 -3.40
C ARG A 37 28.59 12.57 -2.76
N GLN A 38 27.39 13.08 -2.66
CA GLN A 38 27.09 14.36 -2.01
C GLN A 38 27.46 14.34 -0.54
N TYR A 39 27.06 13.28 0.19
CA TYR A 39 27.39 13.13 1.61
C TYR A 39 28.87 13.08 1.88
N ARG A 40 29.70 12.51 1.01
CA ARG A 40 31.16 12.52 1.13
C ARG A 40 31.78 13.92 1.03
N GLN A 41 31.05 14.89 0.47
CA GLN A 41 31.53 16.26 0.31
C GLN A 41 31.11 17.18 1.46
N VAL A 42 30.20 16.72 2.34
CA VAL A 42 29.76 17.51 3.49
C VAL A 42 30.90 17.64 4.49
N GLY A 43 31.29 18.89 4.74
CA GLY A 43 32.38 19.23 5.68
C GLY A 43 31.90 19.45 7.11
N GLY A 44 32.87 19.75 7.99
CA GLY A 44 32.58 20.10 9.38
C GLY A 44 32.20 18.92 10.26
N ALA A 45 31.75 19.21 11.48
CA ALA A 45 31.42 18.20 12.48
C ALA A 45 30.20 17.34 12.06
N PHE A 46 29.20 17.95 11.42
CA PHE A 46 28.05 17.23 10.92
C PHE A 46 28.42 16.29 9.76
N GLY A 47 29.28 16.72 8.84
CA GLY A 47 29.80 15.87 7.77
C GLY A 47 30.58 14.66 8.29
N ALA A 48 31.43 14.85 9.30
CA ALA A 48 32.16 13.76 9.93
C ALA A 48 31.21 12.74 10.58
N ARG A 49 30.18 13.20 11.29
CA ARG A 49 29.11 12.36 11.85
C ARG A 49 28.34 11.62 10.74
N LEU A 50 27.98 12.31 9.66
CA LEU A 50 27.27 11.73 8.52
C LEU A 50 28.07 10.57 7.91
N GLN A 51 29.36 10.77 7.67
CA GLN A 51 30.26 9.72 7.16
C GLN A 51 30.33 8.50 8.08
N ALA A 52 30.46 8.73 9.39
CA ALA A 52 30.57 7.68 10.41
C ALA A 52 29.24 6.90 10.57
N SER A 53 28.11 7.51 10.20
CA SER A 53 26.78 6.96 10.37
C SER A 53 26.27 6.19 9.14
N ILE A 54 27.07 6.12 8.08
CA ILE A 54 26.75 5.33 6.88
C ILE A 54 27.53 4.01 6.94
N ARG A 55 26.79 2.89 6.88
CA ARG A 55 27.37 1.57 6.66
C ARG A 55 27.60 1.39 5.18
N ARG A 56 28.83 0.98 4.80
CA ARG A 56 29.22 0.74 3.40
C ARG A 56 29.70 -0.71 3.17
N GLU A 57 29.37 -1.57 4.13
CA GLU A 57 29.61 -3.01 4.03
C GLU A 57 28.39 -3.64 3.34
N GLY A 58 28.59 -4.26 2.19
CA GLY A 58 27.52 -4.80 1.37
C GLY A 58 27.38 -4.07 0.03
N ASP A 59 26.34 -4.42 -0.73
CA ASP A 59 26.15 -3.94 -2.10
C ASP A 59 25.66 -2.48 -2.16
N THR A 60 24.92 -2.03 -1.14
CA THR A 60 24.34 -0.68 -1.09
C THR A 60 24.70 0.01 0.23
N PRO A 61 25.19 1.27 0.18
CA PRO A 61 25.34 2.08 1.39
C PRO A 61 24.00 2.31 2.07
N CYS A 62 23.96 2.26 3.40
CA CYS A 62 22.74 2.53 4.17
C CYS A 62 23.03 3.28 5.45
N PHE A 63 22.04 4.00 5.98
CA PHE A 63 22.17 4.63 7.29
C PHE A 63 22.19 3.60 8.41
N ARG A 64 23.02 3.85 9.42
CA ARG A 64 22.99 3.05 10.66
C ARG A 64 21.68 3.31 11.40
N LEU A 65 21.19 2.26 12.04
CA LEU A 65 20.06 2.34 12.96
C LEU A 65 20.54 2.18 14.40
N ALA A 66 19.89 2.88 15.31
CA ALA A 66 20.04 2.73 16.75
C ALA A 66 18.68 2.36 17.34
N ALA A 67 18.52 1.14 17.85
CA ALA A 67 17.23 0.61 18.30
C ALA A 67 16.14 0.79 17.20
N GLU A 68 16.45 0.34 15.99
CA GLU A 68 15.60 0.42 14.79
C GLU A 68 15.27 1.84 14.30
N ARG A 69 15.82 2.88 14.92
CA ARG A 69 15.65 4.28 14.53
C ARG A 69 16.82 4.73 13.67
N CYS A 70 16.55 5.50 12.61
CA CYS A 70 17.59 6.21 11.88
C CYS A 70 18.40 7.11 12.87
N VAL A 71 19.72 7.04 12.80
CA VAL A 71 20.60 7.83 13.71
C VAL A 71 20.52 9.34 13.48
N PHE A 72 19.84 9.77 12.41
CA PHE A 72 19.55 11.18 12.11
C PHE A 72 18.13 11.61 12.51
N LEU A 73 17.36 10.73 13.14
CA LEU A 73 16.09 11.10 13.73
C LEU A 73 16.32 11.58 15.16
N ASN A 74 16.17 12.87 15.43
CA ASN A 74 16.40 13.47 16.73
C ASN A 74 15.30 13.12 17.76
N GLU A 75 15.42 13.63 18.98
CA GLU A 75 14.46 13.39 20.07
C GLU A 75 13.09 14.01 19.82
N GLU A 76 13.02 15.07 18.99
CA GLU A 76 11.79 15.71 18.56
C GLU A 76 11.16 15.04 17.32
N ASN A 77 11.66 13.87 16.90
CA ASN A 77 11.23 13.16 15.68
C ASN A 77 11.40 13.98 14.39
N LEU A 78 12.44 14.82 14.34
CA LEU A 78 12.83 15.59 13.16
C LEU A 78 14.12 15.03 12.56
N CYS A 79 14.23 15.09 11.23
CA CYS A 79 15.41 14.63 10.51
C CYS A 79 16.53 15.67 10.58
N GLU A 80 17.66 15.32 11.22
CA GLU A 80 18.82 16.21 11.32
C GLU A 80 19.49 16.52 9.98
N ILE A 81 19.36 15.63 8.98
CA ILE A 81 19.84 15.93 7.62
C ILE A 81 19.07 17.14 7.07
N ILE A 82 17.74 17.16 7.21
CA ILE A 82 16.92 18.32 6.80
C ILE A 82 17.31 19.57 7.59
N LEU A 83 17.47 19.45 8.91
CA LEU A 83 17.78 20.60 9.77
C LEU A 83 19.16 21.23 9.47
N HIS A 84 20.14 20.42 9.06
CA HIS A 84 21.50 20.91 8.80
C HIS A 84 21.80 21.21 7.34
N LEU A 85 21.18 20.49 6.40
CA LEU A 85 21.54 20.52 5.00
C LEU A 85 20.38 20.92 4.05
N GLY A 86 19.13 20.93 4.54
CA GLY A 86 17.94 21.14 3.73
C GLY A 86 17.30 19.83 3.23
N GLU A 87 16.06 19.92 2.77
CA GLU A 87 15.29 18.78 2.27
C GLU A 87 15.89 18.17 1.00
N GLU A 88 16.51 18.97 0.17
CA GLU A 88 17.21 18.58 -1.06
C GLU A 88 18.40 17.65 -0.82
N ALA A 89 18.94 17.63 0.40
CA ALA A 89 20.02 16.72 0.80
C ALA A 89 19.54 15.33 1.21
N LEU A 90 18.27 15.07 1.24
CA LEU A 90 17.75 13.71 1.49
C LEU A 90 18.16 12.74 0.38
N CYS A 91 18.52 11.51 0.75
CA CYS A 91 18.68 10.45 -0.24
C CYS A 91 17.34 10.12 -0.92
N GLN A 92 17.40 9.49 -2.10
CA GLN A 92 16.26 9.26 -2.98
C GLN A 92 15.08 8.63 -2.25
N ILE A 93 15.33 7.54 -1.51
CA ILE A 93 14.26 6.81 -0.82
C ILE A 93 13.59 7.65 0.29
N CYS A 94 14.36 8.47 1.03
CA CYS A 94 13.81 9.38 2.04
C CYS A 94 12.98 10.51 1.41
N ARG A 95 13.39 11.01 0.27
CA ARG A 95 12.71 12.07 -0.48
C ARG A 95 11.40 11.56 -1.09
N ASP A 96 11.43 10.34 -1.61
CA ASP A 96 10.28 9.74 -2.29
C ASP A 96 9.25 9.23 -1.29
N HIS A 97 9.68 8.67 -0.16
CA HIS A 97 8.73 8.11 0.83
C HIS A 97 7.72 9.16 1.34
N PRO A 98 6.45 8.84 1.42
CA PRO A 98 5.74 7.60 1.10
C PRO A 98 5.22 7.55 -0.35
N ARG A 99 5.79 8.33 -1.24
CA ARG A 99 5.41 8.35 -2.65
C ARG A 99 6.03 7.15 -3.37
N PHE A 100 5.28 6.61 -4.29
CA PHE A 100 5.76 5.60 -5.21
C PHE A 100 5.43 6.04 -6.64
N THR A 101 6.32 5.74 -7.55
CA THR A 101 6.19 6.13 -8.96
C THR A 101 6.54 4.96 -9.84
N GLU A 102 5.66 4.66 -10.79
CA GLU A 102 5.88 3.67 -11.83
C GLU A 102 5.78 4.32 -13.21
N THR A 103 6.62 3.90 -14.14
CA THR A 103 6.65 4.46 -15.50
C THR A 103 6.52 3.36 -16.54
N PHE A 104 5.55 3.51 -17.43
CA PHE A 104 5.20 2.59 -18.50
C PHE A 104 5.25 3.32 -19.85
N GLY A 105 6.44 3.43 -20.44
CA GLY A 105 6.65 4.18 -21.67
C GLY A 105 6.39 5.68 -21.50
N THR A 106 5.25 6.15 -21.99
CA THR A 106 4.83 7.56 -21.88
C THR A 106 3.85 7.84 -20.75
N LEU A 107 3.47 6.81 -19.98
CA LEU A 107 2.61 6.92 -18.79
C LEU A 107 3.48 6.84 -17.54
N ARG A 108 3.35 7.83 -16.65
CA ARG A 108 3.87 7.78 -15.28
C ARG A 108 2.70 7.81 -14.31
N GLU A 109 2.70 6.90 -13.37
CA GLU A 109 1.73 6.85 -12.29
C GLU A 109 2.44 7.13 -10.97
N THR A 110 1.88 8.02 -10.16
CA THR A 110 2.43 8.36 -8.85
C THR A 110 1.33 8.36 -7.81
N GLY A 111 1.61 7.79 -6.67
CA GLY A 111 0.69 7.72 -5.53
C GLY A 111 1.41 7.88 -4.20
N VAL A 112 0.67 7.77 -3.09
CA VAL A 112 1.18 7.71 -1.72
C VAL A 112 0.75 6.43 -1.06
N GLY A 113 1.69 5.78 -0.37
CA GLY A 113 1.49 4.48 0.24
C GLY A 113 0.77 4.55 1.59
N LEU A 114 -0.07 3.55 1.87
CA LEU A 114 -0.77 3.41 3.16
C LEU A 114 0.17 3.04 4.33
N CYS A 115 1.45 2.86 4.09
CA CYS A 115 2.47 2.80 5.13
C CYS A 115 2.64 4.14 5.88
N CYS A 116 2.08 5.23 5.36
CA CYS A 116 2.08 6.53 5.97
C CYS A 116 0.70 6.84 6.60
N PRO A 117 0.62 7.16 7.91
CA PRO A 117 -0.65 7.52 8.57
C PRO A 117 -1.36 8.69 7.91
N GLU A 118 -0.62 9.69 7.43
CA GLU A 118 -1.21 10.85 6.76
C GLU A 118 -1.81 10.50 5.39
N ALA A 119 -1.17 9.60 4.63
CA ALA A 119 -1.75 9.07 3.41
C ALA A 119 -3.04 8.28 3.70
N GLY A 120 -3.02 7.46 4.77
CA GLY A 120 -4.21 6.77 5.27
C GLY A 120 -5.33 7.73 5.65
N ARG A 121 -5.01 8.78 6.41
CA ARG A 121 -5.97 9.81 6.80
C ARG A 121 -6.61 10.49 5.59
N LEU A 122 -5.81 10.87 4.60
CA LEU A 122 -6.31 11.47 3.36
C LEU A 122 -7.26 10.55 2.62
N LEU A 123 -6.90 9.27 2.49
CA LEU A 123 -7.73 8.31 1.78
C LEU A 123 -9.04 8.02 2.52
N PHE A 124 -8.94 7.72 3.83
CA PHE A 124 -10.10 7.29 4.63
C PHE A 124 -11.02 8.42 5.09
N SER A 125 -10.60 9.67 5.03
CA SER A 125 -11.46 10.82 5.33
C SER A 125 -12.35 11.24 4.16
N ARG A 126 -12.24 10.59 3.00
CA ARG A 126 -12.99 10.99 1.80
C ARG A 126 -14.35 10.32 1.74
N PRO A 127 -15.45 11.09 1.66
CA PRO A 127 -16.78 10.53 1.44
C PRO A 127 -17.00 10.12 -0.02
N GLU A 128 -16.31 10.76 -0.98
CA GLU A 128 -16.50 10.53 -2.41
C GLU A 128 -15.55 9.46 -2.96
N PRO A 129 -15.93 8.76 -4.04
CA PRO A 129 -15.05 7.85 -4.77
C PRO A 129 -13.76 8.56 -5.22
N VAL A 130 -12.63 7.85 -5.14
CA VAL A 130 -11.34 8.37 -5.62
C VAL A 130 -11.36 8.53 -7.13
N ARG A 131 -10.88 9.67 -7.62
CA ARG A 131 -10.68 9.95 -9.04
C ARG A 131 -9.21 10.02 -9.35
N PHE A 132 -8.85 9.62 -10.57
CA PHE A 132 -7.49 9.72 -11.08
C PHE A 132 -7.38 10.90 -12.05
N CYS A 133 -6.45 11.80 -11.76
CA CYS A 133 -6.19 12.99 -12.56
C CYS A 133 -5.04 12.70 -13.54
N HIS A 134 -5.21 13.11 -14.79
CA HIS A 134 -4.19 12.98 -15.82
C HIS A 134 -3.72 14.36 -16.25
N ARG A 135 -2.39 14.53 -16.40
CA ARG A 135 -1.79 15.78 -16.92
C ARG A 135 -0.57 15.47 -17.79
N GLU A 136 -0.32 16.30 -18.78
CA GLU A 136 0.91 16.23 -19.56
C GLU A 136 2.07 16.88 -18.81
N THR A 137 3.24 16.25 -18.88
CA THR A 137 4.50 16.80 -18.34
C THR A 137 5.51 16.98 -19.47
N PRO A 138 6.47 17.92 -19.35
CA PRO A 138 7.47 18.16 -20.37
C PRO A 138 8.51 17.05 -20.50
N GLU A 139 8.52 16.11 -19.56
CA GLU A 139 9.48 15.00 -19.55
C GLU A 139 9.26 14.05 -20.72
N GLU A 140 10.33 13.52 -21.25
CA GLU A 140 10.27 12.48 -22.28
C GLU A 140 9.93 11.12 -21.65
N GLY A 141 9.17 10.31 -22.36
CA GLY A 141 8.91 8.93 -21.97
C GLY A 141 10.17 8.08 -22.07
N ILE A 142 10.23 7.02 -21.27
CA ILE A 142 11.30 6.03 -21.39
C ILE A 142 10.96 5.00 -22.47
N ALA A 143 11.98 4.50 -23.15
CA ALA A 143 11.81 3.34 -24.02
C ALA A 143 11.32 2.17 -23.15
N ASN A 144 10.16 1.61 -23.49
CA ASN A 144 9.56 0.55 -22.72
C ASN A 144 9.47 -0.72 -23.57
N GLU A 145 10.04 -1.81 -23.09
CA GLU A 145 9.95 -3.14 -23.70
C GLU A 145 8.61 -3.85 -23.42
N CYS A 146 7.71 -3.17 -22.72
CA CYS A 146 6.42 -3.75 -22.34
C CYS A 146 5.49 -3.85 -23.56
N ASN A 147 4.79 -4.97 -23.67
CA ASN A 147 3.77 -5.17 -24.66
C ASN A 147 2.63 -4.15 -24.47
N GLN A 148 2.46 -3.24 -25.45
CA GLN A 148 1.51 -2.13 -25.35
C GLN A 148 0.05 -2.59 -25.34
N ASP A 149 -0.29 -3.68 -26.02
CA ASP A 149 -1.65 -4.22 -26.01
C ASP A 149 -1.99 -4.83 -24.64
N ARG A 150 -1.03 -5.54 -24.06
CA ARG A 150 -1.15 -6.05 -22.68
C ARG A 150 -1.29 -4.93 -21.67
N LEU A 151 -0.46 -3.89 -21.76
CA LEU A 151 -0.54 -2.72 -20.88
C LEU A 151 -1.91 -2.04 -20.97
N ARG A 152 -2.39 -1.78 -22.21
CA ARG A 152 -3.71 -1.18 -22.43
C ARG A 152 -4.82 -2.03 -21.83
N ALA A 153 -4.78 -3.34 -22.04
CA ALA A 153 -5.77 -4.27 -21.49
C ALA A 153 -5.80 -4.25 -19.96
N LEU A 154 -4.64 -4.25 -19.32
CA LEU A 154 -4.51 -4.19 -17.86
C LEU A 154 -4.98 -2.85 -17.27
N LEU A 155 -4.67 -1.73 -17.94
CA LEU A 155 -5.15 -0.41 -17.52
C LEU A 155 -6.67 -0.31 -17.58
N LEU A 156 -7.28 -0.80 -18.65
CA LEU A 156 -8.76 -0.85 -18.80
C LEU A 156 -9.39 -1.80 -17.76
N ALA A 157 -8.79 -2.97 -17.54
CA ALA A 157 -9.27 -3.91 -16.52
C ALA A 157 -9.24 -3.27 -15.13
N ARG A 158 -8.15 -2.56 -14.80
CA ARG A 158 -8.02 -1.83 -13.53
C ARG A 158 -9.08 -0.74 -13.39
N GLU A 159 -9.34 0.04 -14.44
CA GLU A 159 -10.37 1.08 -14.42
C GLU A 159 -11.75 0.48 -14.16
N ASN A 160 -12.11 -0.60 -14.83
CA ASN A 160 -13.36 -1.31 -14.62
C ASN A 160 -13.46 -1.89 -13.20
N LEU A 161 -12.37 -2.49 -12.69
CA LEU A 161 -12.32 -3.04 -11.34
C LEU A 161 -12.47 -1.94 -10.27
N VAL A 162 -11.79 -0.80 -10.44
CA VAL A 162 -11.94 0.36 -9.55
C VAL A 162 -13.37 0.87 -9.56
N GLY A 163 -13.99 1.02 -10.76
CA GLY A 163 -15.40 1.40 -10.87
C GLY A 163 -16.34 0.43 -10.14
N LEU A 164 -16.06 -0.87 -10.25
CA LEU A 164 -16.85 -1.90 -9.60
C LEU A 164 -16.72 -1.83 -8.05
N VAL A 165 -15.50 -1.74 -7.50
CA VAL A 165 -15.31 -1.68 -6.04
C VAL A 165 -15.79 -0.37 -5.43
N GLN A 166 -15.84 0.71 -6.21
CA GLN A 166 -16.36 2.01 -5.80
C GLN A 166 -17.87 2.18 -5.99
N ASN A 167 -18.56 1.21 -6.61
CA ASN A 167 -20.00 1.27 -6.81
C ASN A 167 -20.76 1.08 -5.49
N ARG A 168 -21.12 2.19 -4.83
CA ARG A 168 -21.79 2.18 -3.52
C ARG A 168 -23.28 1.83 -3.59
N ASP A 169 -23.86 1.72 -4.75
CA ASP A 169 -25.24 1.20 -4.93
C ASP A 169 -25.32 -0.31 -4.60
N LEU A 170 -24.18 -0.98 -4.58
CA LEU A 170 -24.06 -2.40 -4.24
C LEU A 170 -23.52 -2.60 -2.82
N PRO A 171 -24.04 -3.58 -2.07
CA PRO A 171 -23.46 -3.98 -0.80
C PRO A 171 -21.98 -4.33 -0.92
N LEU A 172 -21.18 -4.06 0.13
CA LEU A 172 -19.73 -4.32 0.13
C LEU A 172 -19.40 -5.75 -0.28
N THR A 173 -20.10 -6.73 0.29
CA THR A 173 -19.89 -8.16 0.00
C THR A 173 -20.12 -8.48 -1.48
N GLU A 174 -21.14 -7.87 -2.08
CA GLU A 174 -21.43 -8.07 -3.51
C GLU A 174 -20.34 -7.44 -4.38
N ARG A 175 -19.87 -6.24 -4.04
CA ARG A 175 -18.72 -5.60 -4.71
C ARG A 175 -17.47 -6.47 -4.66
N MET A 176 -17.17 -7.04 -3.48
CA MET A 176 -16.03 -7.94 -3.30
C MET A 176 -16.16 -9.20 -4.15
N CYS A 177 -17.32 -9.87 -4.15
CA CYS A 177 -17.56 -11.05 -4.98
C CYS A 177 -17.39 -10.73 -6.46
N ARG A 178 -18.03 -9.68 -6.96
CA ARG A 178 -17.91 -9.26 -8.37
C ARG A 178 -16.50 -8.86 -8.75
N ALA A 179 -15.76 -8.24 -7.83
CA ALA A 179 -14.35 -7.88 -8.05
C ALA A 179 -13.47 -9.13 -8.19
N LEU A 180 -13.70 -10.15 -7.38
CA LEU A 180 -12.98 -11.44 -7.46
C LEU A 180 -13.33 -12.21 -8.73
N GLU A 181 -14.60 -12.27 -9.10
CA GLU A 181 -15.06 -12.90 -10.34
C GLU A 181 -14.46 -12.21 -11.57
N PHE A 182 -14.49 -10.88 -11.59
CA PHE A 182 -13.84 -10.08 -12.61
C PHE A 182 -12.34 -10.35 -12.71
N ALA A 183 -11.64 -10.30 -11.57
CA ALA A 183 -10.19 -10.53 -11.53
C ALA A 183 -9.83 -11.94 -12.01
N GLN A 184 -10.60 -12.97 -11.62
CA GLN A 184 -10.38 -14.34 -12.08
C GLN A 184 -10.60 -14.47 -13.58
N GLY A 185 -11.66 -13.88 -14.12
CA GLY A 185 -11.94 -13.87 -15.56
C GLY A 185 -10.84 -13.14 -16.34
N ALA A 186 -10.39 -11.99 -15.85
CA ALA A 186 -9.30 -11.23 -16.44
C ALA A 186 -7.97 -12.01 -16.41
N GLN A 187 -7.67 -12.70 -15.29
CA GLN A 187 -6.49 -13.57 -15.19
C GLN A 187 -6.53 -14.70 -16.19
N ASN A 188 -7.67 -15.40 -16.32
CA ASN A 188 -7.84 -16.48 -17.30
C ASN A 188 -7.63 -15.98 -18.75
N ALA A 189 -8.15 -14.80 -19.09
CA ALA A 189 -7.96 -14.19 -20.41
C ALA A 189 -6.49 -13.77 -20.63
N LEU A 190 -5.83 -13.26 -19.59
CA LEU A 190 -4.43 -12.87 -19.63
C LEU A 190 -3.53 -14.07 -19.93
N GLU A 191 -3.77 -15.21 -19.28
CA GLU A 191 -3.02 -16.45 -19.47
C GLU A 191 -3.20 -17.02 -20.89
N ARG A 192 -4.34 -16.81 -21.50
CA ARG A 192 -4.62 -17.19 -22.90
C ARG A 192 -4.12 -16.16 -23.93
N GLY A 193 -3.62 -14.99 -23.49
CA GLY A 193 -3.19 -13.92 -24.38
C GLY A 193 -4.35 -13.18 -25.06
N GLU A 194 -5.56 -13.28 -24.52
CA GLU A 194 -6.80 -12.68 -25.05
C GLU A 194 -6.98 -11.26 -24.53
N TRP A 195 -6.14 -10.31 -24.98
CA TRP A 195 -6.05 -8.96 -24.43
C TRP A 195 -7.41 -8.22 -24.41
N ASN A 196 -8.26 -8.40 -25.40
CA ASN A 196 -9.58 -7.77 -25.43
C ASN A 196 -10.51 -8.29 -24.33
N ALA A 197 -10.38 -9.57 -23.96
CA ALA A 197 -11.17 -10.19 -22.92
C ALA A 197 -10.67 -9.85 -21.50
N VAL A 198 -9.41 -9.41 -21.35
CA VAL A 198 -8.87 -8.97 -20.05
C VAL A 198 -9.64 -7.77 -19.49
N ALA A 199 -9.98 -6.80 -20.34
CA ALA A 199 -10.68 -5.59 -19.92
C ALA A 199 -12.17 -5.83 -19.62
N ALA A 200 -12.80 -6.82 -20.27
CA ALA A 200 -14.19 -7.17 -20.09
C ALA A 200 -14.33 -8.71 -20.08
N PRO A 201 -13.85 -9.36 -19.02
CA PRO A 201 -13.86 -10.82 -18.96
C PRO A 201 -15.28 -11.39 -18.89
N GLU A 202 -15.44 -12.58 -19.43
CA GLU A 202 -16.69 -13.33 -19.21
C GLU A 202 -16.85 -13.64 -17.70
N PRO A 203 -18.08 -13.55 -17.19
CA PRO A 203 -18.33 -13.89 -15.78
C PRO A 203 -17.87 -15.32 -15.49
N VAL A 204 -17.01 -15.47 -14.50
CA VAL A 204 -16.68 -16.77 -13.95
C VAL A 204 -17.79 -17.14 -12.98
N CYS A 205 -18.71 -18.00 -13.42
CA CYS A 205 -19.65 -18.59 -12.49
C CYS A 205 -18.86 -19.42 -11.49
N ALA A 206 -18.78 -18.97 -10.27
CA ALA A 206 -18.29 -19.80 -9.19
C ALA A 206 -19.31 -20.94 -9.01
N GLU A 207 -19.08 -22.08 -9.65
CA GLU A 207 -19.76 -23.33 -9.33
C GLU A 207 -19.30 -23.82 -7.95
N GLY A 208 -19.45 -22.99 -6.95
CA GLY A 208 -19.22 -23.32 -5.58
C GLY A 208 -20.58 -23.51 -4.90
N ALA A 209 -20.88 -24.72 -4.47
CA ALA A 209 -21.97 -24.90 -3.53
C ALA A 209 -21.75 -23.93 -2.37
N ALA A 210 -22.73 -23.08 -2.09
CA ALA A 210 -22.66 -22.17 -0.95
C ALA A 210 -22.27 -22.98 0.29
N LEU A 211 -21.11 -22.65 0.88
CA LEU A 211 -20.66 -23.37 2.08
C LEU A 211 -21.76 -23.28 3.14
N SER A 212 -22.11 -24.40 3.73
CA SER A 212 -22.92 -24.37 4.96
C SER A 212 -22.18 -23.50 5.99
N PHE A 213 -22.92 -22.91 6.92
CA PHE A 213 -22.30 -22.14 8.01
C PHE A 213 -21.16 -22.91 8.70
N GLY A 214 -21.38 -24.20 9.01
CA GLY A 214 -20.34 -25.05 9.59
C GLY A 214 -19.16 -25.34 8.65
N GLY A 215 -19.38 -25.36 7.34
CA GLY A 215 -18.31 -25.46 6.32
C GLY A 215 -17.45 -24.20 6.30
N ALA A 216 -18.08 -23.03 6.26
CA ALA A 216 -17.39 -21.74 6.29
C ALA A 216 -16.61 -21.54 7.62
N ALA A 217 -17.19 -21.91 8.74
CA ALA A 217 -16.52 -21.83 10.05
C ALA A 217 -15.28 -22.72 10.13
N ARG A 218 -15.34 -23.97 9.60
CA ARG A 218 -14.17 -24.85 9.53
C ARG A 218 -13.06 -24.31 8.62
N GLN A 219 -13.42 -23.75 7.47
CA GLN A 219 -12.44 -23.16 6.57
C GLN A 219 -11.76 -21.95 7.20
N LEU A 220 -12.53 -21.07 7.84
CA LEU A 220 -12.00 -19.92 8.56
C LEU A 220 -11.11 -20.34 9.73
N TRP A 221 -11.47 -21.39 10.45
CA TRP A 221 -10.64 -21.98 11.50
C TRP A 221 -9.28 -22.44 10.94
N GLY A 222 -9.28 -23.15 9.81
CA GLY A 222 -8.04 -23.57 9.12
C GLY A 222 -7.13 -22.37 8.80
N TRP A 223 -7.66 -21.30 8.26
CA TRP A 223 -6.88 -20.08 8.00
C TRP A 223 -6.34 -19.44 9.29
N LEU A 224 -7.10 -19.42 10.37
CA LEU A 224 -6.62 -18.89 11.65
C LEU A 224 -5.50 -19.75 12.25
N GLU A 225 -5.55 -21.08 12.06
CA GLU A 225 -4.45 -21.96 12.45
C GLU A 225 -3.17 -21.67 11.65
N GLU A 226 -3.30 -21.53 10.31
CA GLU A 226 -2.18 -21.13 9.44
C GLU A 226 -1.59 -19.79 9.86
N LEU A 227 -2.42 -18.77 10.07
CA LEU A 227 -1.99 -17.44 10.51
C LEU A 227 -1.31 -17.47 11.90
N SER A 228 -1.77 -18.34 12.80
CA SER A 228 -1.16 -18.51 14.13
C SER A 228 0.21 -19.20 14.07
N GLY A 229 0.51 -19.89 12.97
CA GLY A 229 1.81 -20.53 12.72
C GLY A 229 2.84 -19.58 12.11
N LEU A 230 2.44 -18.37 11.68
CA LEU A 230 3.34 -17.37 11.15
C LEU A 230 3.99 -16.55 12.27
N GLU A 231 5.05 -15.82 11.92
CA GLU A 231 5.68 -14.87 12.84
C GLU A 231 4.65 -13.81 13.29
N ALA A 232 4.55 -13.61 14.59
CA ALA A 232 3.57 -12.69 15.17
C ALA A 232 3.98 -11.24 14.91
N ILE A 233 3.10 -10.46 14.29
CA ILE A 233 3.30 -9.02 14.04
C ILE A 233 3.42 -8.26 15.37
N SER A 234 2.63 -8.65 16.36
CA SER A 234 2.63 -8.06 17.71
C SER A 234 1.92 -8.98 18.70
N PRO A 235 2.09 -8.78 20.03
CA PRO A 235 1.29 -9.48 21.02
C PRO A 235 -0.22 -9.29 20.83
N ALA A 236 -0.66 -8.09 20.46
CA ALA A 236 -2.07 -7.79 20.19
C ALA A 236 -2.62 -8.60 19.00
N TRP A 237 -1.80 -8.88 17.99
CA TRP A 237 -2.17 -9.73 16.87
C TRP A 237 -2.46 -11.17 17.32
N THR A 238 -1.59 -11.74 18.13
CA THR A 238 -1.79 -13.09 18.70
C THR A 238 -3.07 -13.15 19.53
N GLU A 239 -3.30 -12.16 20.36
CA GLU A 239 -4.50 -12.06 21.17
C GLU A 239 -5.79 -11.97 20.32
N LEU A 240 -5.75 -11.17 19.24
CA LEU A 240 -6.85 -11.06 18.28
C LEU A 240 -7.16 -12.39 17.58
N LEU A 241 -6.16 -13.15 17.16
CA LEU A 241 -6.35 -14.46 16.54
C LEU A 241 -7.00 -15.45 17.52
N GLU A 242 -6.52 -15.49 18.75
CA GLU A 242 -7.08 -16.37 19.80
C GLU A 242 -8.51 -15.98 20.19
N GLU A 243 -8.82 -14.68 20.24
CA GLU A 243 -10.18 -14.21 20.48
C GLU A 243 -11.11 -14.57 19.31
N THR A 244 -10.64 -14.42 18.08
CA THR A 244 -11.40 -14.79 16.88
C THR A 244 -11.71 -16.29 16.87
N LYS A 245 -10.75 -17.16 17.20
CA LYS A 245 -10.96 -18.60 17.36
C LYS A 245 -12.02 -18.90 18.41
N ARG A 246 -11.96 -18.23 19.57
CA ARG A 246 -12.97 -18.40 20.64
C ARG A 246 -14.39 -18.01 20.19
N VAL A 247 -14.50 -17.00 19.32
CA VAL A 247 -15.80 -16.61 18.75
C VAL A 247 -16.33 -17.69 17.80
N LEU A 248 -15.47 -18.28 16.96
CA LEU A 248 -15.89 -19.28 15.98
C LEU A 248 -16.44 -20.59 16.57
N VAL A 249 -16.10 -20.91 17.80
CA VAL A 249 -16.66 -22.09 18.49
C VAL A 249 -18.01 -21.83 19.19
N GLN A 250 -18.50 -20.58 19.15
CA GLN A 250 -19.81 -20.23 19.67
C GLN A 250 -20.95 -20.80 18.81
N PRO A 251 -22.15 -20.99 19.36
CA PRO A 251 -23.31 -21.36 18.55
C PRO A 251 -23.59 -20.39 17.41
N GLU A 252 -24.02 -20.90 16.25
CA GLU A 252 -24.30 -20.11 15.06
C GLU A 252 -25.14 -18.84 15.33
N PRO A 253 -26.20 -18.82 16.13
CA PRO A 253 -26.95 -17.59 16.40
C PRO A 253 -26.10 -16.49 17.04
N ALA A 254 -25.15 -16.85 17.94
CA ALA A 254 -24.26 -15.89 18.59
C ALA A 254 -23.28 -15.28 17.60
N ILE A 255 -22.71 -16.09 16.69
CA ILE A 255 -21.82 -15.63 15.62
C ILE A 255 -22.56 -14.72 14.64
N ARG A 256 -23.79 -15.08 14.24
CA ARG A 256 -24.61 -14.22 13.37
C ARG A 256 -24.96 -12.89 14.02
N ALA A 257 -25.21 -12.85 15.32
CA ALA A 257 -25.46 -11.62 16.06
C ALA A 257 -24.19 -10.73 16.13
N LEU A 258 -23.02 -11.32 16.32
CA LEU A 258 -21.72 -10.64 16.27
C LEU A 258 -21.46 -10.04 14.89
N TRP A 259 -21.65 -10.84 13.84
CA TRP A 259 -21.52 -10.37 12.45
C TRP A 259 -22.47 -9.23 12.14
N GLY A 260 -23.71 -9.29 12.60
CA GLY A 260 -24.68 -8.21 12.43
C GLY A 260 -24.25 -6.90 13.13
N ARG A 261 -23.62 -6.99 14.31
CA ARG A 261 -23.05 -5.81 15.00
C ARG A 261 -21.84 -5.26 14.24
N PHE A 262 -20.93 -6.14 13.82
CA PHE A 262 -19.75 -5.73 13.02
C PHE A 262 -20.18 -5.02 11.74
N ARG A 263 -21.11 -5.61 10.98
CA ARG A 263 -21.64 -5.00 9.74
C ARG A 263 -22.21 -3.61 9.97
N ARG A 264 -23.00 -3.41 11.03
CA ARG A 264 -23.54 -2.08 11.37
C ARG A 264 -22.42 -1.11 11.74
N ALA A 265 -21.50 -1.50 12.61
CA ALA A 265 -20.39 -0.65 13.02
C ALA A 265 -19.48 -0.24 11.84
N VAL A 266 -19.29 -1.13 10.87
CA VAL A 266 -18.55 -0.81 9.63
C VAL A 266 -19.39 0.12 8.76
N SER A 267 -20.68 -0.15 8.53
CA SER A 267 -21.56 0.74 7.79
C SER A 267 -21.60 2.14 8.39
N ASP A 268 -21.84 2.23 9.69
CA ASP A 268 -21.99 3.51 10.39
C ASP A 268 -20.69 4.37 10.36
N ARG A 269 -19.53 3.74 10.29
CA ARG A 269 -18.23 4.43 10.22
C ARG A 269 -17.75 4.78 8.81
N TRP A 270 -18.24 4.05 7.79
CA TRP A 270 -17.74 4.19 6.42
C TRP A 270 -18.74 4.79 5.46
N TYR A 271 -19.98 5.06 5.91
CA TYR A 271 -21.07 5.60 5.09
C TYR A 271 -21.72 6.86 5.71
N GLU A 272 -21.32 7.30 6.91
CA GLU A 272 -21.57 8.63 7.44
C GLU A 272 -20.40 9.58 7.12
#